data_4db6fb38482874665a6fcfec6d0670fa
#
_entry.id   4db6fb38482874665a6fcfec6d0670fa
#
_cell.length_a   1.000
_cell.length_b   1.000
_cell.length_c   1.000
_cell.angle_alpha   90.00
_cell.angle_beta   90.00
_cell.angle_gamma   90.00
#
_symmetry.space_group_name_H-M   'P 1'
#
loop_
_entity.id
_entity.type
_entity.pdbx_description
1 polymer ?
#
loop_
_entity_poly.entity_id
_entity_poly.type
_entity_poly.pdbx_seq_one_letter_code
_entity_poly.pdbx_strand_id
1 'polypeptide(L)'
;MIYLLFVGLVAAAALSDMWSMRISNANVTVLAIFYLVLACMTQPQAAIISHVFLALSALVFCFVLFSANLIGGGDAKLFSVLILWFGVSDLVLTYLVLVGLIGGLITVIAITARQISWPEKVIRFMPVWITQRRAGIPYGVALGLAAIWLAPEIAILKPV
;
A
#
# COMPACT_ATOMS: atom_id res chain seq x y z
N MET A 1 0.28 13.47 -16.38
CA MET A 1 0.93 12.19 -16.74
C MET A 1 1.54 11.51 -15.51
N ILE A 2 2.40 12.18 -14.74
CA ILE A 2 3.05 11.66 -13.51
C ILE A 2 2.04 11.09 -12.51
N TYR A 3 0.98 11.86 -12.20
CA TYR A 3 -0.11 11.45 -11.32
C TYR A 3 -0.75 10.11 -11.75
N LEU A 4 -1.07 9.95 -13.03
CA LEU A 4 -1.70 8.74 -13.55
C LEU A 4 -0.76 7.52 -13.48
N LEU A 5 0.54 7.72 -13.67
CA LEU A 5 1.54 6.65 -13.51
C LEU A 5 1.63 6.20 -12.05
N PHE A 6 1.66 7.13 -11.09
CA PHE A 6 1.63 6.80 -9.66
C PHE A 6 0.37 6.01 -9.31
N VAL A 7 -0.81 6.54 -9.66
CA VAL A 7 -2.10 5.87 -9.40
C VAL A 7 -2.15 4.49 -10.05
N GLY A 8 -1.68 4.36 -11.29
CA GLY A 8 -1.64 3.07 -12.00
C GLY A 8 -0.76 2.02 -11.32
N LEU A 9 0.45 2.41 -10.88
CA LEU A 9 1.36 1.52 -10.16
C LEU A 9 0.79 1.10 -8.79
N VAL A 10 0.22 2.04 -8.05
CA VAL A 10 -0.39 1.75 -6.74
C VAL A 10 -1.64 0.88 -6.91
N ALA A 11 -2.48 1.16 -7.91
CA ALA A 11 -3.65 0.33 -8.22
C ALA A 11 -3.24 -1.09 -8.65
N ALA A 12 -2.17 -1.24 -9.44
CA ALA A 12 -1.65 -2.55 -9.82
C ALA A 12 -1.17 -3.36 -8.59
N ALA A 13 -0.51 -2.70 -7.61
CA ALA A 13 -0.12 -3.34 -6.36
C ALA A 13 -1.34 -3.82 -5.56
N ALA A 14 -2.35 -2.94 -5.38
CA ALA A 14 -3.58 -3.24 -4.65
C ALA A 14 -4.38 -4.36 -5.31
N LEU A 15 -4.53 -4.35 -6.63
CA LEU A 15 -5.21 -5.40 -7.39
C LEU A 15 -4.47 -6.73 -7.30
N SER A 16 -3.13 -6.72 -7.41
CA SER A 16 -2.34 -7.92 -7.25
C SER A 16 -2.52 -8.53 -5.85
N ASP A 17 -2.54 -7.70 -4.80
CA ASP A 17 -2.78 -8.16 -3.43
C ASP A 17 -4.21 -8.70 -3.26
N MET A 18 -5.21 -8.02 -3.82
CA MET A 18 -6.60 -8.43 -3.75
C MET A 18 -6.85 -9.85 -4.32
N TRP A 19 -6.18 -10.18 -5.44
CA TRP A 19 -6.41 -11.46 -6.13
C TRP A 19 -5.45 -12.56 -5.73
N SER A 20 -4.17 -12.23 -5.57
CA SER A 20 -3.10 -13.22 -5.36
C SER A 20 -2.51 -13.21 -3.95
N MET A 21 -2.90 -12.27 -3.08
CA MET A 21 -2.32 -12.06 -1.76
C MET A 21 -0.78 -11.88 -1.84
N ARG A 22 -0.31 -11.27 -2.93
CA ARG A 22 1.11 -11.06 -3.20
C ARG A 22 1.33 -9.72 -3.88
N ILE A 23 2.25 -8.94 -3.34
CA ILE A 23 2.71 -7.69 -3.93
C ILE A 23 4.04 -7.96 -4.63
N SER A 24 4.10 -7.68 -5.94
CA SER A 24 5.32 -7.88 -6.74
C SER A 24 6.44 -6.96 -6.27
N ASN A 25 7.62 -7.52 -6.03
CA ASN A 25 8.82 -6.73 -5.72
C ASN A 25 9.15 -5.75 -6.87
N ALA A 26 8.94 -6.17 -8.13
CA ALA A 26 9.17 -5.31 -9.28
C ALA A 26 8.31 -4.05 -9.24
N ASN A 27 7.02 -4.17 -8.89
CA ASN A 27 6.12 -3.02 -8.77
C ASN A 27 6.58 -2.04 -7.67
N VAL A 28 6.92 -2.57 -6.49
CA VAL A 28 7.44 -1.77 -5.38
C VAL A 28 8.75 -1.06 -5.76
N THR A 29 9.66 -1.77 -6.44
CA THR A 29 10.93 -1.21 -6.92
C THR A 29 10.71 -0.11 -7.96
N VAL A 30 9.82 -0.33 -8.93
CA VAL A 30 9.47 0.69 -9.93
C VAL A 30 8.90 1.93 -9.26
N LEU A 31 8.02 1.77 -8.25
CA LEU A 31 7.44 2.88 -7.51
C LEU A 31 8.50 3.68 -6.75
N ALA A 32 9.50 3.01 -6.16
CA ALA A 32 10.62 3.65 -5.46
C ALA A 32 11.55 4.40 -6.43
N ILE A 33 11.92 3.77 -7.55
CA ILE A 33 12.76 4.40 -8.57
C ILE A 33 12.05 5.60 -9.18
N PHE A 34 10.76 5.47 -9.47
CA PHE A 34 9.94 6.56 -10.02
C PHE A 34 9.93 7.77 -9.09
N TYR A 35 9.75 7.55 -7.77
CA TYR A 35 9.90 8.63 -6.78
C TYR A 35 11.28 9.28 -6.85
N LEU A 36 12.36 8.48 -6.80
CA LEU A 36 13.73 9.01 -6.75
C LEU A 36 14.06 9.84 -7.99
N VAL A 37 13.68 9.37 -9.18
CA VAL A 37 13.88 10.12 -10.44
C VAL A 37 13.17 11.47 -10.39
N LEU A 38 11.89 11.49 -9.98
CA LEU A 38 11.13 12.74 -9.87
C LEU A 38 11.71 13.66 -8.80
N ALA A 39 12.04 13.11 -7.63
CA ALA A 39 12.57 13.89 -6.51
C ALA A 39 13.91 14.55 -6.88
N CYS A 40 14.79 13.84 -7.56
CA CYS A 40 16.07 14.42 -8.05
C CYS A 40 15.87 15.58 -9.04
N MET A 41 14.73 15.61 -9.76
CA MET A 41 14.43 16.68 -10.71
C MET A 41 13.67 17.86 -10.10
N THR A 42 12.93 17.64 -8.98
CA THR A 42 11.95 18.60 -8.48
C THR A 42 12.15 19.02 -7.03
N GLN A 43 12.92 18.26 -6.23
CA GLN A 43 13.03 18.47 -4.80
C GLN A 43 14.46 18.87 -4.38
N PRO A 44 14.63 19.70 -3.33
CA PRO A 44 15.93 19.96 -2.75
C PRO A 44 16.49 18.69 -2.10
N GLN A 45 17.82 18.54 -2.15
CA GLN A 45 18.51 17.36 -1.63
C GLN A 45 18.16 17.05 -0.16
N ALA A 46 18.00 18.06 0.68
CA ALA A 46 17.62 17.89 2.09
C ALA A 46 16.24 17.22 2.24
N ALA A 47 15.28 17.57 1.38
CA ALA A 47 13.95 16.93 1.39
C ALA A 47 14.04 15.46 0.97
N ILE A 48 14.83 15.14 -0.06
CA ILE A 48 15.03 13.75 -0.51
C ILE A 48 15.62 12.91 0.63
N ILE A 49 16.65 13.42 1.31
CA ILE A 49 17.28 12.71 2.43
C ILE A 49 16.28 12.44 3.55
N SER A 50 15.47 13.43 3.92
CA SER A 50 14.48 13.28 5.00
C SER A 50 13.37 12.28 4.62
N HIS A 51 12.91 12.28 3.38
CA HIS A 51 11.90 11.33 2.88
C HIS A 51 12.45 9.88 2.87
N VAL A 52 13.69 9.70 2.38
CA VAL A 52 14.35 8.39 2.37
C VAL A 52 14.57 7.90 3.81
N PHE A 53 15.02 8.77 4.72
CA PHE A 53 15.20 8.39 6.13
C PHE A 53 13.88 7.94 6.77
N LEU A 54 12.79 8.67 6.53
CA LEU A 54 11.46 8.31 7.02
C LEU A 54 11.00 6.96 6.46
N ALA A 55 11.17 6.73 5.15
CA ALA A 55 10.81 5.47 4.50
C ALA A 55 11.62 4.28 5.01
N LEU A 56 12.93 4.47 5.25
CA LEU A 56 13.78 3.44 5.85
C LEU A 56 13.38 3.14 7.29
N SER A 57 13.04 4.17 8.07
CA SER A 57 12.53 3.98 9.44
C SER A 57 11.22 3.20 9.45
N ALA A 58 10.31 3.52 8.52
CA ALA A 58 9.07 2.79 8.32
C ALA A 58 9.33 1.32 7.90
N LEU A 59 10.32 1.09 7.04
CA LEU A 59 10.72 -0.27 6.64
C LEU A 59 11.25 -1.09 7.81
N VAL A 60 12.12 -0.50 8.63
CA VAL A 60 12.66 -1.15 9.84
C VAL A 60 11.54 -1.48 10.82
N PHE A 61 10.64 -0.52 11.06
CA PHE A 61 9.47 -0.75 11.93
C PHE A 61 8.59 -1.88 11.41
N CYS A 62 8.25 -1.85 10.13
CA CYS A 62 7.47 -2.91 9.49
C CYS A 62 8.22 -4.26 9.46
N PHE A 63 9.54 -4.27 9.37
CA PHE A 63 10.33 -5.49 9.45
C PHE A 63 10.23 -6.16 10.84
N VAL A 64 10.19 -5.37 11.91
CA VAL A 64 9.94 -5.87 13.27
C VAL A 64 8.55 -6.53 13.35
N LEU A 65 7.52 -5.86 12.83
CA LEU A 65 6.16 -6.41 12.78
C LEU A 65 6.07 -7.69 11.91
N PHE A 66 6.78 -7.71 10.79
CA PHE A 66 6.89 -8.90 9.94
C PHE A 66 7.57 -10.07 10.65
N SER A 67 8.66 -9.80 11.38
CA SER A 67 9.36 -10.82 12.18
C SER A 67 8.48 -11.41 13.28
N ALA A 68 7.53 -10.62 13.80
CA ALA A 68 6.52 -11.04 14.75
C ALA A 68 5.30 -11.72 14.08
N ASN A 69 5.32 -11.95 12.76
CA ASN A 69 4.21 -12.50 11.98
C ASN A 69 2.90 -11.68 12.05
N LEU A 70 2.99 -10.36 12.30
CA LEU A 70 1.82 -9.47 12.39
C LEU A 70 1.41 -8.91 11.03
N ILE A 71 2.35 -8.74 10.10
CA ILE A 71 2.10 -8.20 8.75
C ILE A 71 2.80 -9.02 7.67
N GLY A 72 2.32 -8.90 6.42
CA GLY A 72 2.96 -9.50 5.25
C GLY A 72 4.22 -8.74 4.81
N GLY A 73 5.25 -9.46 4.33
CA GLY A 73 6.47 -8.81 3.85
C GLY A 73 6.25 -7.94 2.60
N GLY A 74 5.22 -8.24 1.80
CA GLY A 74 4.78 -7.41 0.68
C GLY A 74 4.21 -6.08 1.15
N ASP A 75 3.33 -6.13 2.16
CA ASP A 75 2.69 -4.96 2.76
C ASP A 75 3.73 -4.03 3.39
N ALA A 76 4.71 -4.61 4.12
CA ALA A 76 5.82 -3.87 4.72
C ALA A 76 6.59 -3.04 3.68
N LYS A 77 6.92 -3.64 2.54
CA LYS A 77 7.64 -2.97 1.45
C LYS A 77 6.79 -1.90 0.78
N LEU A 78 5.53 -2.22 0.45
CA LEU A 78 4.61 -1.27 -0.19
C LEU A 78 4.37 -0.07 0.73
N PHE A 79 4.09 -0.30 2.01
CA PHE A 79 3.91 0.76 3.00
C PHE A 79 5.12 1.71 3.04
N SER A 80 6.33 1.17 3.14
CA SER A 80 7.55 1.96 3.23
C SER A 80 7.79 2.82 1.99
N VAL A 81 7.51 2.28 0.79
CA VAL A 81 7.62 3.05 -0.45
C VAL A 81 6.52 4.11 -0.56
N LEU A 82 5.31 3.85 -0.08
CA LEU A 82 4.27 4.87 -0.05
C LEU A 82 4.61 6.00 0.93
N ILE A 83 5.19 5.69 2.10
CA ILE A 83 5.71 6.69 3.03
C ILE A 83 6.79 7.57 2.36
N LEU A 84 7.62 7.00 1.48
CA LEU A 84 8.59 7.77 0.69
C LEU A 84 7.91 8.87 -0.15
N TRP A 85 6.75 8.58 -0.73
CA TRP A 85 5.97 9.54 -1.54
C TRP A 85 5.31 10.64 -0.71
N PHE A 86 4.85 10.33 0.49
CA PHE A 86 4.25 11.32 1.39
C PHE A 86 5.31 12.23 2.04
N GLY A 87 6.52 11.69 2.25
CA GLY A 87 7.60 12.40 2.91
C GLY A 87 7.26 12.84 4.33
N VAL A 88 8.01 13.83 4.83
CA VAL A 88 7.77 14.40 6.17
C VAL A 88 6.65 15.44 6.08
N SER A 89 5.42 14.98 6.16
CA SER A 89 4.22 15.82 6.07
C SER A 89 3.09 15.30 6.96
N ASP A 90 2.13 16.16 7.27
CA ASP A 90 0.92 15.79 8.03
C ASP A 90 0.05 14.73 7.30
N LEU A 91 0.27 14.58 5.98
CA LEU A 91 -0.41 13.56 5.20
C LEU A 91 -0.08 12.14 5.67
N VAL A 92 1.10 11.91 6.26
CA VAL A 92 1.45 10.58 6.80
C VAL A 92 0.47 10.16 7.88
N LEU A 93 0.10 11.05 8.80
CA LEU A 93 -0.87 10.73 9.84
C LEU A 93 -2.26 10.45 9.24
N THR A 94 -2.70 11.30 8.31
CA THR A 94 -3.97 11.09 7.59
C THR A 94 -3.96 9.77 6.83
N TYR A 95 -2.84 9.44 6.18
CA TYR A 95 -2.66 8.16 5.49
C TYR A 95 -2.80 6.97 6.44
N LEU A 96 -2.13 7.01 7.61
CA LEU A 96 -2.22 5.94 8.61
C LEU A 96 -3.65 5.74 9.11
N VAL A 97 -4.39 6.83 9.37
CA VAL A 97 -5.78 6.77 9.79
C VAL A 97 -6.66 6.14 8.70
N LEU A 98 -6.50 6.57 7.43
CA LEU A 98 -7.25 6.00 6.31
C LEU A 98 -6.92 4.52 6.10
N VAL A 99 -5.66 4.13 6.17
CA VAL A 99 -5.24 2.71 6.09
C VAL A 99 -5.90 1.90 7.20
N GLY A 100 -5.94 2.43 8.43
CA GLY A 100 -6.60 1.77 9.56
C GLY A 100 -8.10 1.60 9.33
N LEU A 101 -8.79 2.64 8.87
CA LEU A 101 -10.23 2.61 8.60
C LEU A 101 -10.58 1.65 7.45
N ILE A 102 -9.87 1.77 6.32
CA ILE A 102 -10.12 0.91 5.14
C ILE A 102 -9.73 -0.54 5.45
N GLY A 103 -8.59 -0.76 6.10
CA GLY A 103 -8.14 -2.10 6.50
C GLY A 103 -9.08 -2.74 7.52
N GLY A 104 -9.59 -1.96 8.48
CA GLY A 104 -10.62 -2.39 9.40
C GLY A 104 -11.91 -2.80 8.69
N LEU A 105 -12.36 -2.00 7.72
CA LEU A 105 -13.54 -2.31 6.91
C LEU A 105 -13.34 -3.60 6.11
N ILE A 106 -12.20 -3.75 5.42
CA ILE A 106 -11.86 -4.97 4.68
C ILE A 106 -11.84 -6.19 5.61
N THR A 107 -11.31 -6.03 6.82
CA THR A 107 -11.27 -7.08 7.83
C THR A 107 -12.68 -7.51 8.24
N VAL A 108 -13.58 -6.57 8.52
CA VAL A 108 -14.98 -6.86 8.85
C VAL A 108 -15.67 -7.58 7.69
N ILE A 109 -15.49 -7.10 6.46
CA ILE A 109 -16.02 -7.76 5.24
C ILE A 109 -15.48 -9.19 5.13
N ALA A 110 -14.18 -9.41 5.34
CA ALA A 110 -13.59 -10.73 5.26
C ALA A 110 -14.15 -11.69 6.32
N ILE A 111 -14.27 -11.22 7.57
CA ILE A 111 -14.79 -12.04 8.68
C ILE A 111 -16.26 -12.42 8.44
N THR A 112 -17.09 -11.47 8.02
CA THR A 112 -18.51 -11.71 7.76
C THR A 112 -18.72 -12.60 6.54
N ALA A 113 -18.00 -12.34 5.45
CA ALA A 113 -18.09 -13.14 4.23
C ALA A 113 -17.68 -14.61 4.44
N ARG A 114 -16.69 -14.87 5.30
CA ARG A 114 -16.25 -16.23 5.66
C ARG A 114 -17.24 -17.04 6.50
N GLN A 115 -18.28 -16.40 7.01
CA GLN A 115 -19.38 -17.08 7.74
C GLN A 115 -20.46 -17.58 6.79
N ILE A 116 -20.49 -17.09 5.56
CA ILE A 116 -21.48 -17.44 4.55
C ILE A 116 -21.06 -18.73 3.86
N SER A 117 -21.99 -19.68 3.71
CA SER A 117 -21.79 -20.88 2.90
C SER A 117 -22.02 -20.56 1.43
N TRP A 118 -20.94 -20.22 0.72
CA TRP A 118 -21.00 -19.87 -0.69
C TRP A 118 -21.18 -21.13 -1.56
N PRO A 119 -22.01 -21.07 -2.63
CA PRO A 119 -22.10 -22.16 -3.63
C PRO A 119 -20.75 -22.37 -4.34
N GLU A 120 -20.39 -23.63 -4.64
CA GLU A 120 -19.11 -23.96 -5.29
C GLU A 120 -18.86 -23.19 -6.59
N LYS A 121 -19.92 -22.96 -7.39
CA LYS A 121 -19.84 -22.17 -8.62
C LYS A 121 -19.36 -20.73 -8.39
N VAL A 122 -19.70 -20.14 -7.24
CA VAL A 122 -19.35 -18.77 -6.86
C VAL A 122 -17.93 -18.71 -6.28
N ILE A 123 -17.55 -19.70 -5.45
CA ILE A 123 -16.22 -19.79 -4.84
C ILE A 123 -15.10 -19.74 -5.89
N ARG A 124 -15.33 -20.36 -7.06
CA ARG A 124 -14.35 -20.41 -8.15
C ARG A 124 -13.92 -19.03 -8.69
N PHE A 125 -14.79 -18.02 -8.57
CA PHE A 125 -14.55 -16.65 -9.03
C PHE A 125 -14.22 -15.66 -7.91
N MET A 126 -14.27 -16.11 -6.66
CA MET A 126 -13.98 -15.24 -5.50
C MET A 126 -12.51 -15.28 -5.09
N PRO A 127 -11.96 -14.15 -4.63
CA PRO A 127 -10.64 -14.12 -4.04
C PRO A 127 -10.54 -15.04 -2.81
N VAL A 128 -9.38 -15.65 -2.64
CA VAL A 128 -9.10 -16.62 -1.58
C VAL A 128 -9.33 -16.04 -0.18
N TRP A 129 -9.04 -14.76 0.02
CA TRP A 129 -9.20 -14.09 1.32
C TRP A 129 -10.67 -13.94 1.77
N ILE A 130 -11.64 -14.03 0.85
CA ILE A 130 -13.08 -14.04 1.17
C ILE A 130 -13.55 -15.44 1.56
N THR A 131 -13.05 -16.47 0.89
CA THR A 131 -13.61 -17.83 0.97
C THR A 131 -12.92 -18.71 2.00
N GLN A 132 -11.64 -18.51 2.25
CA GLN A 132 -10.85 -19.36 3.14
C GLN A 132 -10.66 -18.71 4.52
N ARG A 133 -11.12 -19.39 5.57
CA ARG A 133 -11.01 -18.92 6.98
C ARG A 133 -9.58 -18.67 7.45
N ARG A 134 -8.60 -19.37 6.88
CA ARG A 134 -7.17 -19.25 7.25
C ARG A 134 -6.38 -18.30 6.35
N ALA A 135 -6.99 -17.78 5.30
CA ALA A 135 -6.33 -16.80 4.45
C ALA A 135 -6.09 -15.49 5.22
N GLY A 136 -5.03 -14.80 4.91
CA GLY A 136 -4.74 -13.45 5.41
C GLY A 136 -5.82 -12.45 4.99
N ILE A 137 -5.56 -11.19 5.26
CA ILE A 137 -6.36 -10.03 4.81
C ILE A 137 -5.47 -9.24 3.85
N PRO A 138 -5.97 -8.82 2.67
CA PRO A 138 -5.18 -8.10 1.69
C PRO A 138 -4.97 -6.65 2.14
N TYR A 139 -4.00 -6.41 3.04
CA TYR A 139 -3.70 -5.06 3.53
C TYR A 139 -3.12 -4.14 2.45
N GLY A 140 -2.49 -4.70 1.40
CA GLY A 140 -2.04 -3.93 0.25
C GLY A 140 -3.17 -3.19 -0.47
N VAL A 141 -4.41 -3.70 -0.40
CA VAL A 141 -5.61 -3.00 -0.90
C VAL A 141 -5.87 -1.74 -0.07
N ALA A 142 -5.82 -1.84 1.27
CA ALA A 142 -6.03 -0.69 2.15
C ALA A 142 -4.94 0.37 1.95
N LEU A 143 -3.68 -0.07 1.88
CA LEU A 143 -2.53 0.80 1.60
C LEU A 143 -2.67 1.53 0.27
N GLY A 144 -3.05 0.82 -0.78
CA GLY A 144 -3.22 1.38 -2.11
C GLY A 144 -4.39 2.34 -2.22
N LEU A 145 -5.57 1.97 -1.70
CA LEU A 145 -6.75 2.84 -1.75
C LEU A 145 -6.54 4.15 -0.97
N ALA A 146 -5.94 4.07 0.23
CA ALA A 146 -5.61 5.25 1.01
C ALA A 146 -4.61 6.16 0.28
N ALA A 147 -3.59 5.57 -0.37
CA ALA A 147 -2.59 6.32 -1.13
C ALA A 147 -3.20 6.98 -2.38
N ILE A 148 -4.07 6.28 -3.11
CA ILE A 148 -4.79 6.84 -4.27
C ILE A 148 -5.71 7.98 -3.85
N TRP A 149 -6.42 7.83 -2.72
CA TRP A 149 -7.27 8.89 -2.18
C TRP A 149 -6.50 10.16 -1.88
N LEU A 150 -5.32 10.05 -1.28
CA LEU A 150 -4.45 11.18 -0.92
C LEU A 150 -3.52 11.63 -2.04
N ALA A 151 -3.48 10.93 -3.17
CA ALA A 151 -2.56 11.24 -4.28
C ALA A 151 -2.65 12.71 -4.77
N PRO A 152 -3.84 13.37 -4.83
CA PRO A 152 -3.92 14.78 -5.22
C PRO A 152 -3.20 15.74 -4.25
N GLU A 153 -3.02 15.33 -2.99
CA GLU A 153 -2.38 16.15 -1.95
C GLU A 153 -0.86 15.97 -1.90
N ILE A 154 -0.33 14.89 -2.50
CA ILE A 154 1.11 14.62 -2.51
C ILE A 154 1.85 15.71 -3.30
N ALA A 155 2.74 16.43 -2.63
CA ALA A 155 3.39 17.63 -3.18
C ALA A 155 4.12 17.37 -4.51
N ILE A 156 4.83 16.23 -4.64
CA ILE A 156 5.61 15.88 -5.84
C ILE A 156 4.72 15.49 -7.04
N LEU A 157 3.42 15.20 -6.81
CA LEU A 157 2.45 14.85 -7.86
C LEU A 157 1.66 16.06 -8.35
N LYS A 158 1.72 17.20 -7.64
CA LYS A 158 1.04 18.44 -8.05
C LYS A 158 1.70 18.98 -9.32
N PRO A 159 0.91 19.41 -10.31
CA PRO A 159 1.48 20.10 -11.47
C PRO A 159 2.19 21.38 -11.02
N VAL A 160 3.35 21.63 -11.58
CA VAL A 160 4.10 22.89 -11.42
C VAL A 160 3.39 23.98 -12.19
#